data_d664cc08b253e9a39e3db840c7f36756
#
_entry.id   d664cc08b253e9a39e3db840c7f36756
#
_cell.length_a   1.000
_cell.length_b   1.000
_cell.length_c   1.000
_cell.angle_alpha   90.00
_cell.angle_beta   90.00
_cell.angle_gamma   90.00
#
_symmetry.space_group_name_H-M   'P 1'
#
loop_
_entity.id
_entity.type
_entity.pdbx_description
1 polymer ?
#
loop_
_entity_poly.entity_id
_entity_poly.type
_entity_poly.pdbx_seq_one_letter_code
_entity_poly.pdbx_strand_id
1 'polypeptide(L)'
;MCIRDRLTDDNARIRRYIAKYTINPAVAHGISHVVGSVEVGKFADLVVYKREHFGVRPEMVIKGGQIVMGNTGDSNGSIPTVQPIYLRKTFGFQPRCAAENSIAFVSKVSLANVGHYGLSKRCMPVTRCTGLTKKDMLLNDTLPVIKVDPETFAVTADGQLMASEPATQVALSVGTGIF
;
A
#
# COMPACT_ATOMS: atom_id res chain seq x y z
N MET A 1 -13.92 -10.14 3.18
CA MET A 1 -14.15 -11.32 2.31
C MET A 1 -14.76 -10.82 1.02
N CYS A 2 -14.17 -11.12 -0.13
CA CYS A 2 -14.73 -10.65 -1.40
C CYS A 2 -15.78 -11.65 -1.88
N ILE A 3 -17.04 -11.25 -1.83
CA ILE A 3 -18.24 -12.07 -2.09
C ILE A 3 -18.32 -12.62 -3.51
N ARG A 4 -17.53 -12.11 -4.44
CA ARG A 4 -17.62 -12.43 -5.87
C ARG A 4 -16.39 -13.09 -6.49
N ASP A 5 -15.38 -13.46 -5.69
CA ASP A 5 -14.20 -14.11 -6.23
C ASP A 5 -14.43 -15.62 -6.39
N ARG A 6 -15.18 -15.98 -7.43
CA ARG A 6 -15.27 -17.36 -7.94
C ARG A 6 -14.16 -17.68 -8.93
N LEU A 7 -13.01 -17.02 -8.78
CA LEU A 7 -11.86 -17.28 -9.62
C LEU A 7 -11.10 -18.49 -9.10
N THR A 8 -10.56 -19.25 -10.01
CA THR A 8 -9.77 -20.46 -9.72
C THR A 8 -8.43 -20.16 -9.05
N ASP A 9 -8.08 -18.86 -8.94
CA ASP A 9 -6.86 -18.39 -8.30
C ASP A 9 -7.08 -17.11 -7.48
N ASP A 10 -6.10 -16.76 -6.65
CA ASP A 10 -6.13 -15.59 -5.79
C ASP A 10 -5.64 -14.28 -6.47
N ASN A 11 -5.32 -14.30 -7.75
CA ASN A 11 -4.70 -13.15 -8.41
C ASN A 11 -5.59 -11.91 -8.39
N ALA A 12 -6.89 -12.06 -8.59
CA ALA A 12 -7.82 -10.94 -8.52
C ALA A 12 -7.93 -10.36 -7.10
N ARG A 13 -7.93 -11.23 -6.09
CA ARG A 13 -7.95 -10.83 -4.68
C ARG A 13 -6.68 -10.07 -4.31
N ILE A 14 -5.52 -10.60 -4.69
CA ILE A 14 -4.21 -9.94 -4.47
C ILE A 14 -4.20 -8.54 -5.10
N ARG A 15 -4.62 -8.40 -6.35
CA ARG A 15 -4.69 -7.11 -7.05
C ARG A 15 -5.61 -6.12 -6.34
N ARG A 16 -6.76 -6.56 -5.83
CA ARG A 16 -7.66 -5.73 -5.04
C ARG A 16 -7.03 -5.25 -3.74
N TYR A 17 -6.35 -6.14 -3.03
CA TYR A 17 -5.66 -5.75 -1.80
C TYR A 17 -4.53 -4.77 -2.07
N ILE A 18 -3.73 -4.99 -3.10
CA ILE A 18 -2.68 -4.04 -3.50
C ILE A 18 -3.29 -2.68 -3.84
N ALA A 19 -4.35 -2.64 -4.67
CA ALA A 19 -5.02 -1.40 -5.00
C ALA A 19 -5.57 -0.68 -3.77
N LYS A 20 -6.03 -1.43 -2.77
CA LYS A 20 -6.59 -0.90 -1.52
C LYS A 20 -5.60 -0.10 -0.68
N TYR A 21 -4.33 -0.44 -0.68
CA TYR A 21 -3.32 0.26 0.12
C TYR A 21 -2.31 1.05 -0.74
N THR A 22 -2.51 1.12 -2.04
CA THR A 22 -1.66 1.91 -2.95
C THR A 22 -2.46 2.99 -3.67
N ILE A 23 -3.07 2.66 -4.82
CA ILE A 23 -3.74 3.64 -5.68
C ILE A 23 -5.04 4.18 -5.07
N ASN A 24 -5.83 3.36 -4.38
CA ASN A 24 -7.12 3.82 -3.85
C ASN A 24 -6.97 4.87 -2.75
N PRO A 25 -6.08 4.74 -1.75
CA PRO A 25 -5.78 5.83 -0.84
C PRO A 25 -5.26 7.08 -1.55
N ALA A 26 -4.42 6.92 -2.57
CA ALA A 26 -3.91 8.05 -3.33
C ALA A 26 -5.03 8.80 -4.09
N VAL A 27 -6.02 8.08 -4.62
CA VAL A 27 -7.23 8.66 -5.22
C VAL A 27 -8.04 9.38 -4.15
N ALA A 28 -8.33 8.72 -3.02
CA ALA A 28 -9.13 9.28 -1.94
C ALA A 28 -8.54 10.58 -1.35
N HIS A 29 -7.21 10.66 -1.28
CA HIS A 29 -6.50 11.84 -0.80
C HIS A 29 -6.19 12.87 -1.90
N GLY A 30 -6.57 12.63 -3.14
CA GLY A 30 -6.33 13.56 -4.25
C GLY A 30 -4.86 13.69 -4.64
N ILE A 31 -4.05 12.65 -4.44
CA ILE A 31 -2.61 12.63 -4.70
C ILE A 31 -2.18 11.57 -5.73
N SER A 32 -3.15 10.91 -6.35
CA SER A 32 -2.92 9.83 -7.32
C SER A 32 -2.19 10.25 -8.60
N HIS A 33 -2.11 11.54 -8.87
CA HIS A 33 -1.33 12.09 -9.98
C HIS A 33 0.18 12.07 -9.71
N VAL A 34 0.58 11.85 -8.45
CA VAL A 34 1.99 11.85 -8.03
C VAL A 34 2.44 10.50 -7.50
N VAL A 35 1.57 9.80 -6.77
CA VAL A 35 1.90 8.55 -6.07
C VAL A 35 0.78 7.51 -6.24
N GLY A 36 1.00 6.30 -5.76
CA GLY A 36 -0.01 5.24 -5.63
C GLY A 36 0.02 4.18 -6.74
N SER A 37 0.75 4.40 -7.82
CA SER A 37 0.92 3.42 -8.89
C SER A 37 2.31 3.53 -9.53
N VAL A 38 2.73 2.46 -10.18
CA VAL A 38 4.01 2.41 -10.92
C VAL A 38 3.76 2.89 -12.34
N GLU A 39 3.95 4.19 -12.56
CA GLU A 39 3.73 4.85 -13.85
C GLU A 39 4.82 5.89 -14.10
N VAL A 40 5.14 6.11 -15.37
CA VAL A 40 6.12 7.15 -15.76
C VAL A 40 5.61 8.52 -15.33
N GLY A 41 6.48 9.30 -14.69
CA GLY A 41 6.16 10.63 -14.18
C GLY A 41 5.66 10.67 -12.74
N LYS A 42 5.37 9.53 -12.13
CA LYS A 42 5.06 9.44 -10.70
C LYS A 42 6.32 9.28 -9.84
N PHE A 43 6.16 9.60 -8.58
CA PHE A 43 7.24 9.50 -7.59
C PHE A 43 7.61 8.02 -7.40
N ALA A 44 8.88 7.72 -7.47
CA ALA A 44 9.37 6.34 -7.41
C ALA A 44 9.43 5.82 -5.96
N ASP A 45 8.25 5.61 -5.37
CA ASP A 45 8.06 4.96 -4.08
C ASP A 45 7.71 3.49 -4.35
N LEU A 46 8.69 2.60 -4.21
CA LEU A 46 8.59 1.22 -4.63
C LEU A 46 8.99 0.28 -3.50
N VAL A 47 8.30 -0.85 -3.41
CA VAL A 47 8.67 -1.96 -2.55
C VAL A 47 8.95 -3.18 -3.42
N VAL A 48 10.16 -3.71 -3.32
CA VAL A 48 10.59 -4.88 -4.09
C VAL A 48 10.54 -6.11 -3.20
N TYR A 49 9.89 -7.16 -3.67
CA TYR A 49 9.79 -8.44 -2.97
C TYR A 49 10.38 -9.55 -3.81
N LYS A 50 10.97 -10.55 -3.18
CA LYS A 50 11.05 -11.88 -3.77
C LYS A 50 9.65 -12.46 -3.84
N ARG A 51 9.38 -13.25 -4.88
CA ARG A 51 8.07 -13.83 -5.12
C ARG A 51 7.56 -14.64 -3.92
N GLU A 52 8.42 -15.47 -3.36
CA GLU A 52 8.13 -16.33 -2.22
C GLU A 52 7.89 -15.58 -0.90
N HIS A 53 8.37 -14.33 -0.82
CA HIS A 53 8.22 -13.47 0.37
C HIS A 53 7.30 -12.28 0.14
N PHE A 54 6.46 -12.35 -0.92
CA PHE A 54 5.57 -11.26 -1.28
C PHE A 54 4.62 -10.88 -0.13
N GLY A 55 4.60 -9.59 0.21
CA GLY A 55 3.75 -9.05 1.27
C GLY A 55 4.23 -9.32 2.69
N VAL A 56 5.30 -10.10 2.87
CA VAL A 56 5.85 -10.45 4.19
C VAL A 56 7.15 -9.71 4.45
N ARG A 57 8.13 -9.91 3.56
CA ARG A 57 9.47 -9.37 3.74
C ARG A 57 9.97 -8.73 2.45
N PRO A 58 10.13 -7.41 2.40
CA PRO A 58 10.72 -6.77 1.24
C PRO A 58 12.21 -7.05 1.12
N GLU A 59 12.69 -7.14 -0.10
CA GLU A 59 14.11 -7.14 -0.43
C GLU A 59 14.68 -5.72 -0.35
N MET A 60 13.86 -4.75 -0.79
CA MET A 60 14.29 -3.38 -0.93
C MET A 60 13.09 -2.45 -0.84
N VAL A 61 13.29 -1.29 -0.23
CA VAL A 61 12.36 -0.18 -0.27
C VAL A 61 13.06 1.01 -0.91
N ILE A 62 12.43 1.54 -1.94
CA ILE A 62 12.89 2.71 -2.68
C ILE A 62 11.92 3.84 -2.37
N LYS A 63 12.44 4.99 -2.00
CA LYS A 63 11.68 6.19 -1.70
C LYS A 63 12.18 7.33 -2.58
N GLY A 64 11.33 7.86 -3.45
CA GLY A 64 11.72 8.92 -4.38
C GLY A 64 12.88 8.54 -5.31
N GLY A 65 13.03 7.27 -5.64
CA GLY A 65 14.12 6.75 -6.45
C GLY A 65 15.40 6.40 -5.69
N GLN A 66 15.45 6.63 -4.37
CA GLN A 66 16.60 6.27 -3.54
C GLN A 66 16.31 5.03 -2.69
N ILE A 67 17.27 4.12 -2.57
CA ILE A 67 17.17 2.97 -1.69
C ILE A 67 17.24 3.46 -0.24
N VAL A 68 16.16 3.25 0.52
CA VAL A 68 16.09 3.63 1.94
C VAL A 68 16.14 2.44 2.87
N MET A 69 15.83 1.25 2.36
CA MET A 69 15.97 -0.01 3.08
C MET A 69 16.34 -1.11 2.09
N GLY A 70 17.20 -2.01 2.51
CA GLY A 70 17.58 -3.17 1.72
C GLY A 70 18.07 -4.30 2.62
N ASN A 71 17.99 -5.52 2.10
CA ASN A 71 18.65 -6.65 2.71
C ASN A 71 20.15 -6.46 2.58
N THR A 72 20.77 -6.07 3.67
CA THR A 72 22.22 -5.92 3.74
C THR A 72 22.76 -6.83 4.81
N GLY A 73 23.84 -7.48 4.55
CA GLY A 73 24.58 -8.27 5.50
C GLY A 73 26.06 -8.09 5.31
N ASP A 74 26.75 -8.40 6.36
CA ASP A 74 28.17 -8.57 6.24
C ASP A 74 28.41 -9.82 5.41
N SER A 75 28.97 -9.62 4.22
CA SER A 75 29.36 -10.69 3.33
C SER A 75 30.47 -11.47 4.01
N ASN A 76 30.08 -12.45 4.78
CA ASN A 76 31.06 -13.38 5.29
C ASN A 76 30.58 -14.75 4.83
N GLY A 77 31.48 -15.54 4.30
CA GLY A 77 31.15 -16.83 3.71
C GLY A 77 30.46 -17.84 4.63
N SER A 78 30.30 -17.51 5.90
CA SER A 78 29.64 -18.35 6.91
C SER A 78 28.17 -18.03 7.11
N ILE A 79 27.66 -16.92 6.59
CA ILE A 79 26.28 -16.47 6.83
C ILE A 79 25.54 -16.29 5.49
N PRO A 80 24.84 -17.32 5.02
CA PRO A 80 24.15 -17.28 3.74
C PRO A 80 22.90 -16.38 3.73
N THR A 81 22.38 -16.02 4.91
CA THR A 81 21.19 -15.17 5.04
C THR A 81 21.39 -14.08 6.06
N VAL A 82 21.07 -12.87 5.67
CA VAL A 82 21.11 -11.72 6.53
C VAL A 82 19.85 -11.65 7.38
N GLN A 83 20.02 -11.84 8.66
CA GLN A 83 18.97 -11.68 9.66
C GLN A 83 19.54 -10.95 10.87
N PRO A 84 18.84 -9.96 11.43
CA PRO A 84 17.65 -9.28 10.95
C PRO A 84 17.94 -8.34 9.79
N ILE A 85 16.86 -7.80 9.17
CA ILE A 85 16.98 -6.72 8.20
C ILE A 85 17.32 -5.44 8.95
N TYR A 86 18.45 -4.85 8.63
CA TYR A 86 18.84 -3.57 9.19
C TYR A 86 18.51 -2.43 8.25
N LEU A 87 17.86 -1.38 8.78
CA LEU A 87 17.88 -0.08 8.16
C LEU A 87 19.27 0.49 8.35
N ARG A 88 20.12 0.41 7.35
CA ARG A 88 21.45 0.99 7.44
C ARG A 88 21.38 2.52 7.35
N LYS A 89 22.13 3.19 8.19
CA LYS A 89 22.25 4.66 8.19
C LYS A 89 22.76 5.22 6.86
N THR A 90 23.43 4.42 6.06
CA THR A 90 23.89 4.79 4.71
C THR A 90 22.76 4.93 3.71
N PHE A 91 21.59 4.30 3.97
CA PHE A 91 20.43 4.44 3.13
C PHE A 91 19.59 5.64 3.59
N GLY A 92 19.44 6.61 2.72
CA GLY A 92 18.61 7.77 2.99
C GLY A 92 19.10 8.72 4.10
N PHE A 93 20.33 8.56 4.56
CA PHE A 93 20.89 9.37 5.65
C PHE A 93 21.55 10.67 5.19
N GLN A 94 21.50 10.98 3.94
CA GLN A 94 22.04 12.26 3.42
C GLN A 94 21.21 13.42 3.99
N PRO A 95 21.83 14.55 4.34
CA PRO A 95 21.14 15.67 5.01
C PRO A 95 19.90 16.19 4.25
N ARG A 96 19.91 16.11 2.92
CA ARG A 96 18.77 16.52 2.08
C ARG A 96 17.82 15.40 1.70
N CYS A 97 18.13 14.16 2.03
CA CYS A 97 17.40 12.99 1.56
C CYS A 97 15.93 13.04 1.97
N ALA A 98 15.65 13.39 3.22
CA ALA A 98 14.27 13.48 3.72
C ALA A 98 13.45 14.55 3.01
N ALA A 99 14.07 15.66 2.63
CA ALA A 99 13.41 16.74 1.89
C ALA A 99 13.17 16.35 0.43
N GLU A 100 14.18 15.79 -0.23
CA GLU A 100 14.12 15.44 -1.65
C GLU A 100 13.23 14.21 -1.92
N ASN A 101 13.17 13.28 -0.96
CA ASN A 101 12.40 12.04 -1.07
C ASN A 101 10.99 12.13 -0.47
N SER A 102 10.53 13.31 -0.13
CA SER A 102 9.19 13.50 0.41
C SER A 102 8.49 14.69 -0.24
N ILE A 103 7.17 14.62 -0.21
CA ILE A 103 6.29 15.64 -0.75
C ILE A 103 5.35 16.09 0.36
N ALA A 104 5.18 17.39 0.52
CA ALA A 104 4.13 17.99 1.33
C ALA A 104 2.95 18.30 0.42
N PHE A 105 1.83 17.61 0.63
CA PHE A 105 0.60 17.87 -0.10
C PHE A 105 -0.20 18.95 0.59
N VAL A 106 -0.60 19.95 -0.18
CA VAL A 106 -1.32 21.14 0.31
C VAL A 106 -2.55 21.40 -0.55
N SER A 107 -3.46 22.24 -0.08
CA SER A 107 -4.56 22.69 -0.92
C SER A 107 -4.02 23.50 -2.12
N LYS A 108 -4.72 23.45 -3.24
CA LYS A 108 -4.32 24.22 -4.43
C LYS A 108 -4.24 25.72 -4.14
N VAL A 109 -5.14 26.23 -3.28
CA VAL A 109 -5.17 27.64 -2.89
C VAL A 109 -3.97 28.01 -2.02
N SER A 110 -3.57 27.09 -1.12
CA SER A 110 -2.45 27.33 -0.21
C SER A 110 -1.09 27.26 -0.89
N LEU A 111 -1.00 26.67 -2.08
CA LEU A 111 0.28 26.43 -2.75
C LEU A 111 1.11 27.73 -2.96
N ALA A 112 0.44 28.84 -3.24
CA ALA A 112 1.09 30.13 -3.40
C ALA A 112 1.72 30.67 -2.10
N ASN A 113 1.19 30.26 -0.95
CA ASN A 113 1.58 30.78 0.36
C ASN A 113 2.57 29.89 1.11
N VAL A 114 2.73 28.63 0.71
CA VAL A 114 3.60 27.68 1.45
C VAL A 114 5.09 28.06 1.41
N GLY A 115 5.53 28.88 0.46
CA GLY A 115 6.89 29.38 0.42
C GLY A 115 7.32 30.13 1.69
N HIS A 116 6.38 30.76 2.40
CA HIS A 116 6.63 31.47 3.64
C HIS A 116 6.86 30.56 4.86
N TYR A 117 6.53 29.27 4.74
CA TYR A 117 6.69 28.32 5.85
C TYR A 117 8.12 27.74 5.96
N GLY A 118 9.02 28.09 5.06
CA GLY A 118 10.40 27.62 5.09
C GLY A 118 10.54 26.10 4.93
N LEU A 119 9.58 25.44 4.28
CA LEU A 119 9.61 24.00 4.05
C LEU A 119 10.70 23.66 3.03
N SER A 120 11.59 22.75 3.39
CA SER A 120 12.57 22.19 2.46
C SER A 120 11.99 21.10 1.54
N LYS A 121 10.80 20.58 1.87
CA LYS A 121 10.11 19.58 1.07
C LYS A 121 9.45 20.20 -0.16
N ARG A 122 9.41 19.43 -1.24
CA ARG A 122 8.59 19.80 -2.41
C ARG A 122 7.12 19.86 -2.01
N CYS A 123 6.46 20.96 -2.32
CA CYS A 123 5.02 21.13 -2.10
C CYS A 123 4.26 20.85 -3.40
N MET A 124 3.20 20.06 -3.32
CA MET A 124 2.33 19.77 -4.46
C MET A 124 0.85 19.86 -4.06
N PRO A 125 -0.03 20.29 -4.97
CA PRO A 125 -1.43 20.43 -4.65
C PRO A 125 -2.13 19.09 -4.62
N VAL A 126 -3.10 18.93 -3.71
CA VAL A 126 -4.12 17.87 -3.84
C VAL A 126 -5.09 18.23 -4.96
N THR A 127 -5.57 17.21 -5.68
CA THR A 127 -6.49 17.37 -6.81
C THR A 127 -7.58 16.30 -6.74
N ARG A 128 -8.79 16.66 -7.20
CA ARG A 128 -9.90 15.71 -7.33
C ARG A 128 -10.21 14.94 -6.03
N CYS A 129 -10.20 15.61 -4.89
CA CYS A 129 -10.53 15.01 -3.59
C CYS A 129 -11.99 15.24 -3.17
N THR A 130 -12.80 15.88 -3.99
CA THR A 130 -14.23 16.13 -3.74
C THR A 130 -15.10 15.36 -4.71
N GLY A 131 -16.27 14.91 -4.26
CA GLY A 131 -17.21 14.17 -5.09
C GLY A 131 -16.82 12.72 -5.37
N LEU A 132 -15.78 12.21 -4.70
CA LEU A 132 -15.34 10.82 -4.84
C LEU A 132 -16.35 9.86 -4.21
N THR A 133 -16.56 8.76 -4.88
CA THR A 133 -17.43 7.68 -4.46
C THR A 133 -16.70 6.35 -4.48
N LYS A 134 -17.32 5.30 -3.98
CA LYS A 134 -16.78 3.95 -4.07
C LYS A 134 -16.52 3.50 -5.50
N LYS A 135 -17.26 4.03 -6.47
CA LYS A 135 -17.11 3.71 -7.90
C LYS A 135 -15.79 4.21 -8.50
N ASP A 136 -15.14 5.18 -7.85
CA ASP A 136 -13.85 5.72 -8.28
C ASP A 136 -12.66 4.85 -7.81
N MET A 137 -12.93 3.84 -6.98
CA MET A 137 -11.91 2.97 -6.40
C MET A 137 -11.53 1.84 -7.37
N LEU A 138 -10.28 1.82 -7.81
CA LEU A 138 -9.75 0.81 -8.71
C LEU A 138 -9.91 -0.59 -8.12
N LEU A 139 -10.54 -1.52 -8.86
CA LEU A 139 -10.80 -2.91 -8.47
C LEU A 139 -11.59 -3.09 -7.15
N ASN A 140 -12.10 -2.00 -6.57
CA ASN A 140 -12.83 -2.00 -5.30
C ASN A 140 -14.12 -1.15 -5.37
N ASP A 141 -14.72 -1.08 -6.53
CA ASP A 141 -15.89 -0.27 -6.87
C ASP A 141 -17.23 -0.93 -6.52
N THR A 142 -17.23 -2.19 -6.14
CA THR A 142 -18.43 -2.97 -5.83
C THR A 142 -19.13 -2.45 -4.58
N LEU A 143 -20.45 -2.25 -4.69
CA LEU A 143 -21.34 -1.80 -3.61
C LEU A 143 -22.47 -2.83 -3.41
N PRO A 144 -22.21 -3.94 -2.71
CA PRO A 144 -23.26 -4.91 -2.42
C PRO A 144 -24.26 -4.34 -1.42
N VAL A 145 -25.52 -4.72 -1.56
CA VAL A 145 -26.57 -4.46 -0.56
C VAL A 145 -26.41 -5.48 0.56
N ILE A 146 -25.87 -5.02 1.70
CA ILE A 146 -25.66 -5.88 2.88
C ILE A 146 -26.85 -5.72 3.82
N LYS A 147 -27.44 -6.84 4.24
CA LYS A 147 -28.47 -6.90 5.28
C LYS A 147 -27.98 -7.82 6.38
N VAL A 148 -28.21 -7.42 7.61
CA VAL A 148 -27.93 -8.22 8.81
C VAL A 148 -29.26 -8.45 9.52
N ASP A 149 -29.56 -9.71 9.79
CA ASP A 149 -30.72 -10.07 10.59
C ASP A 149 -30.39 -9.80 12.06
N PRO A 150 -31.21 -9.01 12.79
CA PRO A 150 -30.89 -8.62 14.16
C PRO A 150 -31.08 -9.73 15.19
N GLU A 151 -31.82 -10.79 14.86
CA GLU A 151 -32.09 -11.90 15.77
C GLU A 151 -31.13 -13.06 15.58
N THR A 152 -30.88 -13.42 14.30
CA THR A 152 -30.01 -14.56 13.94
C THR A 152 -28.59 -14.18 13.61
N PHE A 153 -28.34 -12.88 13.46
CA PHE A 153 -27.05 -12.32 12.96
C PHE A 153 -26.63 -12.84 11.58
N ALA A 154 -27.56 -13.43 10.86
CA ALA A 154 -27.30 -13.87 9.49
C ALA A 154 -27.03 -12.65 8.59
N VAL A 155 -25.93 -12.70 7.84
CA VAL A 155 -25.54 -11.64 6.92
C VAL A 155 -25.84 -12.07 5.49
N THR A 156 -26.58 -11.24 4.76
CA THR A 156 -26.76 -11.44 3.33
C THR A 156 -26.15 -10.28 2.54
N ALA A 157 -25.62 -10.59 1.37
CA ALA A 157 -25.12 -9.60 0.44
C ALA A 157 -25.77 -9.83 -0.94
N ASP A 158 -26.45 -8.82 -1.46
CA ASP A 158 -27.27 -8.93 -2.67
C ASP A 158 -28.27 -10.11 -2.60
N GLY A 159 -28.81 -10.39 -1.41
CA GLY A 159 -29.73 -11.51 -1.17
C GLY A 159 -29.09 -12.88 -1.00
N GLN A 160 -27.78 -13.01 -1.15
CA GLN A 160 -27.05 -14.26 -0.93
C GLN A 160 -26.56 -14.35 0.51
N LEU A 161 -26.84 -15.45 1.20
CA LEU A 161 -26.34 -15.71 2.56
C LEU A 161 -24.82 -15.80 2.56
N MET A 162 -24.21 -15.04 3.46
CA MET A 162 -22.77 -15.02 3.70
C MET A 162 -22.44 -16.04 4.79
N ALA A 163 -22.20 -17.28 4.40
CA ALA A 163 -21.71 -18.33 5.27
C ALA A 163 -20.32 -18.78 4.85
N SER A 164 -19.51 -19.18 5.80
CA SER A 164 -18.25 -19.87 5.54
C SER A 164 -18.23 -21.15 6.35
N GLU A 165 -17.84 -22.23 5.71
CA GLU A 165 -17.59 -23.48 6.42
C GLU A 165 -16.43 -23.29 7.41
N PRO A 166 -16.48 -23.94 8.59
CA PRO A 166 -15.38 -23.94 9.53
C PRO A 166 -14.09 -24.42 8.86
N ALA A 167 -13.01 -23.69 9.04
CA ALA A 167 -11.73 -24.09 8.49
C ALA A 167 -11.20 -25.33 9.22
N THR A 168 -10.88 -26.38 8.49
CA THR A 168 -10.22 -27.56 9.02
C THR A 168 -8.71 -27.39 9.12
N GLN A 169 -8.17 -26.47 8.37
CA GLN A 169 -6.76 -26.08 8.38
C GLN A 169 -6.65 -24.57 8.20
N VAL A 170 -5.88 -23.92 9.05
CA VAL A 170 -5.59 -22.49 8.96
C VAL A 170 -4.21 -22.31 8.33
N ALA A 171 -4.14 -21.55 7.25
CA ALA A 171 -2.85 -21.18 6.67
C ALA A 171 -2.02 -20.37 7.69
N LEU A 172 -0.71 -20.54 7.65
CA LEU A 172 0.21 -19.75 8.44
C LEU A 172 -0.11 -18.27 8.28
N SER A 173 -0.37 -17.59 9.38
CA SER A 173 -0.61 -16.16 9.35
C SER A 173 0.70 -15.42 9.09
N VAL A 174 0.56 -14.24 8.52
CA VAL A 174 1.68 -13.31 8.29
C VAL A 174 2.45 -12.97 9.58
N GLY A 175 1.84 -13.21 10.74
CA GLY A 175 2.45 -12.97 12.04
C GLY A 175 3.38 -14.09 12.53
N THR A 176 3.47 -15.22 11.85
CA THR A 176 4.57 -16.15 12.10
C THR A 176 5.81 -15.54 11.48
N GLY A 177 6.48 -14.73 12.30
CA GLY A 177 7.68 -14.07 11.89
C GLY A 177 8.69 -15.09 11.39
N ILE A 178 8.95 -15.04 10.13
CA ILE A 178 10.16 -15.57 9.57
C ILE A 178 11.21 -14.52 9.90
N PHE A 179 11.75 -14.65 11.08
CA PHE A 179 12.86 -13.83 11.53
C PHE A 179 14.17 -14.39 11.01
#